data_fae8f8f941d62eeff6f16171ba561135
#
_entry.id   fae8f8f941d62eeff6f16171ba561135
#
_cell.length_a   1.000
_cell.length_b   1.000
_cell.length_c   1.000
_cell.angle_alpha   90.00
_cell.angle_beta   90.00
_cell.angle_gamma   90.00
#
_symmetry.space_group_name_H-M   'P 1'
#
loop_
_entity.id
_entity.type
_entity.pdbx_description
1 polymer ?
#
loop_
_entity_poly.entity_id
_entity_poly.type
_entity_poly.pdbx_seq_one_letter_code
_entity_poly.pdbx_strand_id
1 'polypeptide(L)'
;MKHHNRMIKICSKPLPVDIVFHPIWWNKNAGITFDESFFYDPRRRVDDEQKMERVLHERFGDLGLGEDYRKSLPQIGAVHLASGYLLSEMLGCKVEYYEDAPPQVICAHMDTLDINVADAFRSPAFRRLDSLVGQLK
;
A
#
# COMPACT_ATOMS: atom_id res chain seq x y z
N MET A 1 25.94 13.95 -48.91
CA MET A 1 25.01 13.30 -47.96
C MET A 1 25.44 13.68 -46.56
N LYS A 2 24.68 14.55 -45.85
CA LYS A 2 24.97 14.97 -44.50
C LYS A 2 24.21 14.05 -43.53
N HIS A 3 24.96 13.20 -42.81
CA HIS A 3 24.40 12.38 -41.73
C HIS A 3 24.02 13.30 -40.57
N HIS A 4 22.71 13.46 -40.32
CA HIS A 4 22.19 14.07 -39.12
C HIS A 4 22.34 13.07 -37.96
N ASN A 5 23.39 13.26 -37.19
CA ASN A 5 23.54 12.58 -35.89
C ASN A 5 22.51 13.16 -34.93
N ARG A 6 21.33 12.52 -34.80
CA ARG A 6 20.36 12.80 -33.76
C ARG A 6 20.94 12.30 -32.43
N MET A 7 21.62 13.17 -31.69
CA MET A 7 21.92 12.91 -30.30
C MET A 7 20.60 12.75 -29.55
N ILE A 8 20.34 11.52 -29.12
CA ILE A 8 19.27 11.23 -28.16
C ILE A 8 19.69 11.93 -26.88
N LYS A 9 19.00 13.01 -26.49
CA LYS A 9 19.13 13.60 -25.16
C LYS A 9 18.64 12.56 -24.18
N ILE A 10 19.56 11.81 -23.57
CA ILE A 10 19.27 10.97 -22.41
C ILE A 10 18.80 11.93 -21.33
N CYS A 11 17.58 11.73 -20.85
CA CYS A 11 16.97 12.52 -19.80
C CYS A 11 17.91 12.50 -18.58
N SER A 12 18.44 13.67 -18.20
CA SER A 12 19.45 13.79 -17.13
C SER A 12 18.84 13.70 -15.72
N LYS A 13 17.54 13.48 -15.60
CA LYS A 13 16.89 13.25 -14.29
C LYS A 13 16.89 11.74 -14.01
N PRO A 14 17.42 11.30 -12.85
CA PRO A 14 17.28 9.90 -12.44
C PRO A 14 15.80 9.55 -12.37
N LEU A 15 15.46 8.33 -12.80
CA LEU A 15 14.12 7.79 -12.59
C LEU A 15 13.86 7.71 -11.09
N PRO A 16 12.73 8.22 -10.59
CA PRO A 16 12.33 7.97 -9.22
C PRO A 16 12.12 6.46 -9.04
N VAL A 17 12.82 5.88 -8.08
CA VAL A 17 12.68 4.46 -7.73
C VAL A 17 12.02 4.41 -6.36
N ASP A 18 10.88 3.74 -6.28
CA ASP A 18 10.22 3.42 -5.03
C ASP A 18 10.50 1.96 -4.66
N ILE A 19 10.86 1.72 -3.40
CA ILE A 19 11.21 0.38 -2.90
C ILE A 19 10.13 -0.04 -1.90
N VAL A 20 9.35 -1.05 -2.27
CA VAL A 20 8.31 -1.61 -1.41
C VAL A 20 8.80 -2.92 -0.81
N PHE A 21 8.84 -2.99 0.50
CA PHE A 21 9.19 -4.20 1.23
C PHE A 21 7.96 -5.10 1.42
N HIS A 22 8.15 -6.39 1.18
CA HIS A 22 7.08 -7.38 1.30
C HIS A 22 6.64 -7.57 2.78
N PRO A 23 5.36 -7.84 3.09
CA PRO A 23 4.85 -8.07 4.44
C PRO A 23 5.67 -9.09 5.26
N ILE A 24 6.13 -10.19 4.66
CA ILE A 24 7.02 -11.16 5.33
C ILE A 24 8.30 -10.49 5.85
N TRP A 25 8.87 -9.54 5.10
CA TRP A 25 10.06 -8.84 5.54
C TRP A 25 9.78 -7.98 6.77
N TRP A 26 8.66 -7.26 6.76
CA TRP A 26 8.23 -6.43 7.89
C TRP A 26 7.92 -7.26 9.14
N ASN A 27 7.24 -8.38 8.97
CA ASN A 27 6.94 -9.30 10.07
C ASN A 27 8.23 -9.80 10.71
N LYS A 28 9.19 -10.31 9.92
CA LYS A 28 10.47 -10.85 10.41
C LYS A 28 11.40 -9.79 11.00
N ASN A 29 11.43 -8.59 10.47
CA ASN A 29 12.44 -7.58 10.82
C ASN A 29 11.92 -6.50 11.76
N ALA A 30 10.61 -6.29 11.83
CA ALA A 30 9.98 -5.28 12.64
C ALA A 30 8.84 -5.82 13.53
N GLY A 31 8.47 -7.10 13.39
CA GLY A 31 7.33 -7.68 14.11
C GLY A 31 6.00 -6.99 13.78
N ILE A 32 5.88 -6.46 12.57
CA ILE A 32 4.62 -5.88 12.06
C ILE A 32 3.75 -7.03 11.56
N THR A 33 2.48 -7.06 11.97
CA THR A 33 1.49 -8.01 11.46
C THR A 33 0.52 -7.29 10.54
N PHE A 34 0.13 -7.98 9.45
CA PHE A 34 -0.72 -7.44 8.39
C PHE A 34 -2.16 -7.99 8.46
N ASP A 35 -2.61 -8.25 9.67
CA ASP A 35 -3.99 -8.63 9.94
C ASP A 35 -4.97 -7.48 9.66
N GLU A 36 -6.27 -7.73 9.75
CA GLU A 36 -7.31 -6.74 9.43
C GLU A 36 -7.15 -5.44 10.22
N SER A 37 -6.69 -5.48 11.47
CA SER A 37 -6.54 -4.29 12.30
C SER A 37 -5.41 -3.38 11.84
N PHE A 38 -4.35 -3.92 11.21
CA PHE A 38 -3.32 -3.10 10.55
C PHE A 38 -3.92 -2.18 9.48
N PHE A 39 -4.91 -2.67 8.74
CA PHE A 39 -5.52 -1.90 7.66
C PHE A 39 -6.60 -0.92 8.10
N TYR A 40 -7.27 -1.17 9.24
CA TYR A 40 -8.48 -0.43 9.61
C TYR A 40 -8.50 0.15 11.02
N ASP A 41 -7.52 -0.14 11.90
CA ASP A 41 -7.36 0.56 13.18
C ASP A 41 -6.46 1.78 12.99
N PRO A 42 -6.99 3.01 13.16
CA PRO A 42 -6.22 4.23 12.89
C PRO A 42 -5.04 4.43 13.84
N ARG A 43 -5.15 4.03 15.11
CA ARG A 43 -4.04 4.18 16.08
C ARG A 43 -2.92 3.22 15.74
N ARG A 44 -3.27 1.95 15.59
CA ARG A 44 -2.32 0.92 15.20
C ARG A 44 -1.65 1.27 13.87
N ARG A 45 -2.41 1.79 12.90
CA ARG A 45 -1.87 2.20 11.62
C ARG A 45 -0.77 3.25 11.76
N VAL A 46 -0.98 4.27 12.59
CA VAL A 46 0.01 5.31 12.85
C VAL A 46 1.26 4.73 13.53
N ASP A 47 1.05 3.90 14.57
CA ASP A 47 2.16 3.31 15.33
C ASP A 47 3.02 2.39 14.46
N ASP A 48 2.40 1.54 13.65
CA ASP A 48 3.10 0.61 12.76
C ASP A 48 3.83 1.35 11.62
N GLU A 49 3.23 2.38 11.00
CA GLU A 49 3.92 3.20 9.98
C GLU A 49 5.14 3.92 10.57
N GLN A 50 5.01 4.52 11.74
CA GLN A 50 6.14 5.15 12.41
C GLN A 50 7.25 4.15 12.74
N LYS A 51 6.88 2.93 13.13
CA LYS A 51 7.83 1.86 13.37
C LYS A 51 8.53 1.40 12.07
N MET A 52 7.77 1.29 10.99
CA MET A 52 8.30 0.94 9.67
C MET A 52 9.31 1.99 9.19
N GLU A 53 8.97 3.28 9.24
CA GLU A 53 9.88 4.37 8.88
C GLU A 53 11.17 4.37 9.71
N ARG A 54 11.06 4.16 11.02
CA ARG A 54 12.22 4.06 11.90
C ARG A 54 13.13 2.90 11.53
N VAL A 55 12.57 1.71 11.31
CA VAL A 55 13.34 0.51 10.93
C VAL A 55 14.04 0.71 9.59
N LEU A 56 13.39 1.37 8.62
CA LEU A 56 14.01 1.72 7.35
C LEU A 56 15.16 2.70 7.54
N HIS A 57 14.94 3.73 8.33
CA HIS A 57 15.98 4.74 8.61
C HIS A 57 17.19 4.13 9.33
N GLU A 58 16.96 3.31 10.35
CA GLU A 58 18.03 2.63 11.09
C GLU A 58 18.86 1.67 10.23
N ARG A 59 18.24 1.02 9.25
CA ARG A 59 18.91 0.00 8.41
C ARG A 59 19.44 0.53 7.08
N PHE A 60 18.75 1.51 6.51
CA PHE A 60 18.96 1.96 5.13
C PHE A 60 18.94 3.48 4.99
N GLY A 61 19.06 4.21 6.09
CA GLY A 61 19.06 5.68 6.07
C GLY A 61 20.17 6.25 5.21
N ASP A 62 21.34 5.59 5.16
CA ASP A 62 22.46 5.96 4.28
C ASP A 62 22.08 5.88 2.78
N LEU A 63 21.04 5.10 2.43
CA LEU A 63 20.50 4.99 1.09
C LEU A 63 19.29 5.93 0.86
N GLY A 64 18.95 6.74 1.85
CA GLY A 64 17.82 7.67 1.78
C GLY A 64 16.46 6.99 2.00
N LEU A 65 16.41 5.80 2.61
CA LEU A 65 15.17 5.13 2.96
C LEU A 65 14.79 5.41 4.42
N GLY A 66 13.48 5.55 4.64
CA GLY A 66 12.93 5.87 5.95
C GLY A 66 13.18 7.31 6.38
N GLU A 67 12.40 7.76 7.34
CA GLU A 67 12.52 9.10 7.92
C GLU A 67 12.63 9.02 9.44
N ASP A 68 13.19 10.06 10.06
CA ASP A 68 13.08 10.27 11.50
C ASP A 68 11.58 10.35 11.85
N TYR A 69 11.09 9.36 12.59
CA TYR A 69 9.69 9.09 12.92
C TYR A 69 8.88 10.30 13.44
N ARG A 70 9.54 11.38 13.78
CA ARG A 70 8.92 12.60 14.32
C ARG A 70 8.17 13.44 13.29
N LYS A 71 8.30 13.11 12.00
CA LYS A 71 7.78 13.94 10.90
C LYS A 71 6.91 13.22 9.90
N SER A 72 6.90 11.88 9.86
CA SER A 72 6.14 11.16 8.85
C SER A 72 4.67 11.02 9.21
N LEU A 73 3.82 11.37 8.27
CA LEU A 73 2.39 11.05 8.32
C LEU A 73 2.17 9.72 7.59
N PRO A 74 1.30 8.84 8.10
CA PRO A 74 1.05 7.56 7.46
C PRO A 74 0.45 7.73 6.05
N GLN A 75 0.99 7.00 5.07
CA GLN A 75 0.53 7.01 3.67
C GLN A 75 -0.44 5.86 3.40
N ILE A 76 -1.63 5.94 3.98
CA ILE A 76 -2.58 4.84 3.99
C ILE A 76 -3.07 4.45 2.60
N GLY A 77 -3.34 5.42 1.75
CA GLY A 77 -3.87 5.18 0.41
C GLY A 77 -2.97 4.28 -0.44
N ALA A 78 -1.66 4.48 -0.38
CA ALA A 78 -0.70 3.70 -1.14
C ALA A 78 -0.71 2.22 -0.75
N VAL A 79 -0.76 1.89 0.55
CA VAL A 79 -0.75 0.50 1.02
C VAL A 79 -2.03 -0.24 0.63
N HIS A 80 -3.21 0.36 0.77
CA HIS A 80 -4.47 -0.25 0.38
C HIS A 80 -4.54 -0.52 -1.12
N LEU A 81 -4.09 0.41 -1.94
CA LEU A 81 -4.06 0.27 -3.40
C LEU A 81 -3.00 -0.74 -3.86
N ALA A 82 -1.80 -0.71 -3.27
CA ALA A 82 -0.72 -1.62 -3.63
C ALA A 82 -1.03 -3.09 -3.28
N SER A 83 -1.81 -3.33 -2.23
CA SER A 83 -2.23 -4.68 -1.86
C SER A 83 -3.28 -5.30 -2.79
N GLY A 84 -3.94 -4.50 -3.65
CA GLY A 84 -4.84 -4.96 -4.70
C GLY A 84 -6.19 -5.55 -4.23
N TYR A 85 -6.38 -5.78 -2.94
CA TYR A 85 -7.56 -6.45 -2.40
C TYR A 85 -8.80 -5.57 -2.29
N LEU A 86 -8.62 -4.26 -2.08
CA LEU A 86 -9.72 -3.33 -1.82
C LEU A 86 -10.77 -3.32 -2.93
N LEU A 87 -10.33 -3.25 -4.18
CA LEU A 87 -11.25 -3.27 -5.33
C LEU A 87 -12.05 -4.57 -5.38
N SER A 88 -11.40 -5.70 -5.14
CA SER A 88 -12.07 -7.00 -5.11
C SER A 88 -13.09 -7.09 -3.98
N GLU A 89 -12.74 -6.58 -2.79
CA GLU A 89 -13.66 -6.52 -1.65
C GLU A 89 -14.85 -5.59 -1.92
N MET A 90 -14.63 -4.43 -2.55
CA MET A 90 -15.70 -3.52 -2.97
C MET A 90 -16.67 -4.16 -3.95
N LEU A 91 -16.19 -5.10 -4.76
CA LEU A 91 -16.99 -5.89 -5.71
C LEU A 91 -17.61 -7.16 -5.08
N GLY A 92 -17.46 -7.35 -3.78
CA GLY A 92 -18.09 -8.44 -3.03
C GLY A 92 -17.26 -9.71 -2.90
N CYS A 93 -15.99 -9.71 -3.31
CA CYS A 93 -15.10 -10.83 -3.03
C CYS A 93 -14.77 -10.90 -1.54
N LYS A 94 -14.64 -12.13 -1.01
CA LYS A 94 -14.12 -12.33 0.34
C LYS A 94 -12.63 -12.03 0.37
N VAL A 95 -12.17 -11.34 1.41
CA VAL A 95 -10.74 -11.10 1.68
C VAL A 95 -10.35 -11.78 2.96
N GLU A 96 -9.24 -12.49 2.96
CA GLU A 96 -8.63 -13.10 4.13
C GLU A 96 -7.34 -12.37 4.48
N TYR A 97 -7.17 -12.03 5.77
CA TYR A 97 -6.03 -11.30 6.30
C TYR A 97 -5.10 -12.26 7.03
N TYR A 98 -3.79 -12.07 6.84
CA TYR A 98 -2.75 -12.90 7.45
C TYR A 98 -1.71 -12.02 8.14
N GLU A 99 -1.08 -12.55 9.19
CA GLU A 99 -0.11 -11.79 9.96
C GLU A 99 1.17 -11.49 9.17
N ASP A 100 1.62 -12.41 8.33
CA ASP A 100 2.90 -12.36 7.63
C ASP A 100 2.80 -12.29 6.11
N ALA A 101 1.60 -12.11 5.57
CA ALA A 101 1.34 -12.07 4.13
C ALA A 101 0.40 -10.91 3.76
N PRO A 102 0.40 -10.48 2.48
CA PRO A 102 -0.63 -9.57 1.99
C PRO A 102 -2.03 -10.21 2.10
N PRO A 103 -3.09 -9.39 2.24
CA PRO A 103 -4.45 -9.90 2.18
C PRO A 103 -4.69 -10.71 0.90
N GLN A 104 -5.38 -11.83 1.03
CA GLN A 104 -5.68 -12.73 -0.07
C GLN A 104 -7.14 -12.61 -0.48
N VAL A 105 -7.38 -12.44 -1.77
CA VAL A 105 -8.72 -12.40 -2.34
C VAL A 105 -9.17 -13.81 -2.67
N ILE A 106 -10.30 -14.22 -2.09
CA ILE A 106 -10.95 -15.49 -2.45
C ILE A 106 -11.88 -15.20 -3.62
N CYS A 107 -11.54 -15.75 -4.79
CA CYS A 107 -12.35 -15.56 -5.97
C CYS A 107 -13.75 -16.17 -5.77
N ALA A 108 -14.78 -15.35 -6.01
CA ALA A 108 -16.14 -15.85 -6.12
C ALA A 108 -16.34 -16.47 -7.52
N HIS A 109 -17.03 -17.61 -7.57
CA HIS A 109 -17.54 -18.11 -8.84
C HIS A 109 -18.69 -17.21 -9.30
N MET A 110 -18.45 -16.46 -10.36
CA MET A 110 -19.45 -15.59 -10.97
C MET A 110 -19.74 -16.11 -12.38
N ASP A 111 -20.97 -16.51 -12.63
CA ASP A 111 -21.41 -16.95 -13.97
C ASP A 111 -21.54 -15.77 -14.96
N THR A 112 -21.75 -14.58 -14.44
CA THR A 112 -21.83 -13.33 -15.20
C THR A 112 -21.13 -12.21 -14.46
N LEU A 113 -20.41 -11.37 -15.21
CA LEU A 113 -19.78 -10.16 -14.67
C LEU A 113 -20.78 -9.00 -14.78
N ASP A 114 -21.58 -8.82 -13.74
CA ASP A 114 -22.47 -7.67 -13.60
C ASP A 114 -21.93 -6.73 -12.52
N ILE A 115 -21.18 -5.72 -12.96
CA ILE A 115 -20.53 -4.76 -12.07
C ILE A 115 -21.27 -3.43 -12.12
N ASN A 116 -21.86 -3.06 -10.98
CA ASN A 116 -22.35 -1.71 -10.77
C ASN A 116 -21.31 -0.89 -9.98
N VAL A 117 -20.64 0.02 -10.67
CA VAL A 117 -19.60 0.87 -10.08
C VAL A 117 -20.16 1.72 -8.92
N ALA A 118 -21.38 2.23 -9.03
CA ALA A 118 -21.98 3.04 -7.97
C ALA A 118 -22.21 2.22 -6.68
N ASP A 119 -22.55 0.95 -6.81
CA ASP A 119 -22.73 0.05 -5.65
C ASP A 119 -21.39 -0.32 -5.03
N ALA A 120 -20.33 -0.49 -5.82
CA ALA A 120 -18.98 -0.71 -5.31
C ALA A 120 -18.53 0.42 -4.36
N PHE A 121 -18.79 1.70 -4.71
CA PHE A 121 -18.50 2.84 -3.84
C PHE A 121 -19.47 3.00 -2.65
N ARG A 122 -20.54 2.22 -2.58
CA ARG A 122 -21.42 2.12 -1.41
C ARG A 122 -21.15 0.89 -0.56
N SER A 123 -20.19 0.07 -0.96
CA SER A 123 -19.86 -1.18 -0.26
C SER A 123 -19.39 -0.93 1.17
N PRO A 124 -19.52 -1.92 2.08
CA PRO A 124 -18.94 -1.83 3.42
C PRO A 124 -17.42 -1.61 3.39
N ALA A 125 -16.72 -2.23 2.44
CA ALA A 125 -15.27 -2.09 2.27
C ALA A 125 -14.86 -0.63 2.01
N PHE A 126 -15.52 0.04 1.07
CA PHE A 126 -15.24 1.44 0.80
C PHE A 126 -15.57 2.36 1.98
N ARG A 127 -16.69 2.12 2.66
CA ARG A 127 -17.05 2.91 3.86
C ARG A 127 -16.04 2.76 4.99
N ARG A 128 -15.47 1.55 5.19
CA ARG A 128 -14.41 1.34 6.19
C ARG A 128 -13.17 2.16 5.87
N LEU A 129 -12.74 2.18 4.60
CA LEU A 129 -11.62 2.99 4.17
C LEU A 129 -11.88 4.49 4.34
N ASP A 130 -13.06 4.97 3.93
CA ASP A 130 -13.45 6.38 4.06
C ASP A 130 -13.49 6.82 5.53
N SER A 131 -14.02 5.96 6.41
CA SER A 131 -14.01 6.17 7.87
C SER A 131 -12.58 6.26 8.42
N LEU A 132 -11.69 5.35 8.02
CA LEU A 132 -10.28 5.37 8.43
C LEU A 132 -9.60 6.66 8.00
N VAL A 133 -9.74 7.06 6.74
CA VAL A 133 -9.18 8.31 6.20
C VAL A 133 -9.72 9.52 6.96
N GLY A 134 -10.98 9.52 7.32
CA GLY A 134 -11.60 10.58 8.14
C GLY A 134 -11.03 10.68 9.55
N GLN A 135 -10.62 9.57 10.15
CA GLN A 135 -10.03 9.52 11.50
C GLN A 135 -8.53 9.88 11.54
N LEU A 136 -7.86 9.84 10.40
CA LEU A 136 -6.42 10.12 10.28
C LEU A 136 -6.11 11.56 9.80
N LYS A 137 -7.12 12.35 9.57
CA LYS A 137 -7.02 13.80 9.30
C LYS A 137 -6.94 14.60 10.59
#